data_f5a7f700fa0204e04a9814dca2334c3e
#
_entry.id   f5a7f700fa0204e04a9814dca2334c3e
#
_cell.length_a   1.000
_cell.length_b   1.000
_cell.length_c   1.000
_cell.angle_alpha   90.00
_cell.angle_beta   90.00
_cell.angle_gamma   90.00
#
_symmetry.space_group_name_H-M   'P 1'
#
loop_
_entity.id
_entity.type
_entity.pdbx_description
1 polymer ?
#
loop_
_entity_poly.entity_id
_entity_poly.type
_entity_poly.pdbx_seq_one_letter_code
_entity_poly.pdbx_strand_id
1 'polypeptide(L)'
;MKRKERKFSPEYFGPIAHRGLHNSAYTENGLNAFKNAIENGFAFELDIHLTKDGQLVVCHDDDLKRTTGKEGIIEELTLAEIKENYRLLDGGEIPTFQEVLDLNKEQRLIVVELKVHQGNYKSLAKAAKKALKQIKDKKKIAIISFDPRALLMMKHQGFGTGLLICKEYYWVWKWKWLFDSVDIEECLLTKPEVRQYHRRHIINTWTVEDPEHMTANKELADAQTFQLIDPEFVKKTFAK
;
A
#
# COMPACT_ATOMS: atom_id res chain seq x y z
N MET A 1 -19.02 -14.19 7.15
CA MET A 1 -18.25 -12.93 7.25
C MET A 1 -17.13 -13.11 8.26
N LYS A 2 -15.87 -12.87 7.87
CA LYS A 2 -14.70 -12.98 8.75
C LYS A 2 -14.75 -11.87 9.82
N ARG A 3 -14.29 -12.16 11.04
CA ARG A 3 -14.49 -11.30 12.24
C ARG A 3 -14.04 -9.83 12.07
N LYS A 4 -13.06 -9.55 11.19
CA LYS A 4 -12.44 -8.23 11.02
C LYS A 4 -12.85 -7.48 9.75
N GLU A 5 -13.71 -8.04 8.90
CA GLU A 5 -14.17 -7.43 7.63
C GLU A 5 -14.77 -6.03 7.81
N ARG A 6 -15.41 -5.76 8.94
CA ARG A 6 -16.07 -4.46 9.22
C ARG A 6 -15.11 -3.27 9.24
N LYS A 7 -13.79 -3.52 9.31
CA LYS A 7 -12.75 -2.49 9.34
C LYS A 7 -12.35 -1.96 7.97
N PHE A 8 -12.73 -2.66 6.92
CA PHE A 8 -12.37 -2.33 5.55
C PHE A 8 -13.62 -1.98 4.73
N SER A 9 -13.46 -1.14 3.72
CA SER A 9 -14.51 -0.96 2.69
C SER A 9 -14.61 -2.23 1.83
N PRO A 10 -15.73 -2.44 1.12
CA PRO A 10 -15.85 -3.57 0.18
C PRO A 10 -14.76 -3.60 -0.90
N GLU A 11 -14.20 -2.46 -1.27
CA GLU A 11 -13.12 -2.34 -2.26
C GLU A 11 -11.82 -3.05 -1.84
N TYR A 12 -11.61 -3.25 -0.53
CA TYR A 12 -10.45 -4.00 -0.03
C TYR A 12 -10.47 -5.47 -0.49
N PHE A 13 -11.67 -6.05 -0.68
CA PHE A 13 -11.86 -7.47 -1.05
C PHE A 13 -11.89 -7.63 -2.57
N GLY A 14 -10.84 -7.18 -3.25
CA GLY A 14 -10.73 -7.21 -4.69
C GLY A 14 -9.33 -6.84 -5.17
N PRO A 15 -9.21 -6.38 -6.42
CA PRO A 15 -7.93 -5.95 -6.96
C PRO A 15 -7.53 -4.57 -6.43
N ILE A 16 -6.27 -4.45 -6.01
CA ILE A 16 -5.64 -3.22 -5.51
C ILE A 16 -4.46 -2.92 -6.42
N ALA A 17 -4.44 -1.74 -7.07
CA ALA A 17 -3.36 -1.35 -7.95
C ALA A 17 -2.11 -0.98 -7.13
N HIS A 18 -1.03 -1.77 -7.24
CA HIS A 18 0.23 -1.59 -6.55
C HIS A 18 0.91 -0.30 -6.97
N ARG A 19 1.19 0.60 -6.02
CA ARG A 19 1.79 1.92 -6.26
C ARG A 19 1.01 2.76 -7.30
N GLY A 20 -0.34 2.64 -7.30
CA GLY A 20 -1.20 3.14 -8.36
C GLY A 20 -1.24 2.24 -9.60
N LEU A 21 -2.09 2.60 -10.57
CA LEU A 21 -2.16 1.89 -11.86
C LEU A 21 -1.09 2.44 -12.81
N HIS A 22 0.18 2.16 -12.47
CA HIS A 22 1.36 2.60 -13.20
C HIS A 22 1.62 1.75 -14.45
N ASN A 23 2.35 2.30 -15.41
CA ASN A 23 2.75 1.66 -16.66
C ASN A 23 3.96 2.39 -17.28
N SER A 24 4.27 2.15 -18.55
CA SER A 24 5.38 2.84 -19.24
C SER A 24 5.22 4.36 -19.37
N ALA A 25 4.00 4.90 -19.22
CA ALA A 25 3.70 6.32 -19.34
C ALA A 25 3.57 7.02 -17.96
N TYR A 26 3.29 6.26 -16.91
CA TYR A 26 3.05 6.79 -15.57
C TYR A 26 3.95 6.08 -14.56
N THR A 27 4.83 6.83 -13.92
CA THR A 27 5.73 6.30 -12.89
C THR A 27 4.95 5.83 -11.67
N GLU A 28 5.35 4.69 -11.09
CA GLU A 28 4.81 4.18 -9.82
C GLU A 28 4.84 5.26 -8.73
N ASN A 29 3.90 5.21 -7.81
CA ASN A 29 3.76 6.20 -6.72
C ASN A 29 3.63 7.67 -7.20
N GLY A 30 3.43 7.91 -8.49
CA GLY A 30 3.17 9.22 -9.07
C GLY A 30 1.67 9.58 -9.07
N LEU A 31 1.35 10.89 -9.06
CA LEU A 31 -0.06 11.34 -9.11
C LEU A 31 -0.79 10.83 -10.36
N ASN A 32 -0.09 10.69 -11.50
CA ASN A 32 -0.68 10.17 -12.73
C ASN A 32 -1.08 8.69 -12.59
N ALA A 33 -0.27 7.87 -11.90
CA ALA A 33 -0.60 6.47 -11.64
C ALA A 33 -1.82 6.33 -10.70
N PHE A 34 -1.94 7.19 -9.69
CA PHE A 34 -3.10 7.22 -8.81
C PHE A 34 -4.36 7.70 -9.51
N LYS A 35 -4.24 8.76 -10.33
CA LYS A 35 -5.35 9.25 -11.16
C LYS A 35 -5.84 8.15 -12.09
N ASN A 36 -4.93 7.43 -12.75
CA ASN A 36 -5.26 6.31 -13.62
C ASN A 36 -5.98 5.18 -12.84
N ALA A 37 -5.56 4.86 -11.60
CA ALA A 37 -6.25 3.89 -10.76
C ALA A 37 -7.69 4.34 -10.41
N ILE A 38 -7.87 5.62 -10.03
CA ILE A 38 -9.18 6.20 -9.71
C ILE A 38 -10.12 6.16 -10.90
N GLU A 39 -9.66 6.58 -12.09
CA GLU A 39 -10.44 6.63 -13.34
C GLU A 39 -10.84 5.22 -13.79
N ASN A 40 -9.98 4.22 -13.57
CA ASN A 40 -10.29 2.83 -13.86
C ASN A 40 -11.12 2.11 -12.79
N GLY A 41 -11.41 2.77 -11.69
CA GLY A 41 -12.28 2.23 -10.65
C GLY A 41 -11.59 1.33 -9.62
N PHE A 42 -10.25 1.32 -9.58
CA PHE A 42 -9.49 0.49 -8.65
C PHE A 42 -9.21 1.18 -7.32
N ALA A 43 -9.22 0.40 -6.24
CA ALA A 43 -8.45 0.70 -5.04
C ALA A 43 -6.96 0.73 -5.40
N PHE A 44 -6.15 1.46 -4.66
CA PHE A 44 -4.71 1.50 -4.92
C PHE A 44 -3.90 1.48 -3.63
N GLU A 45 -2.71 0.98 -3.76
CA GLU A 45 -1.70 0.96 -2.70
C GLU A 45 -0.66 2.04 -2.99
N LEU A 46 -0.02 2.55 -1.94
CA LEU A 46 1.08 3.50 -1.98
C LEU A 46 2.00 3.36 -0.76
N ASP A 47 3.23 3.83 -0.91
CA ASP A 47 4.28 3.81 0.10
C ASP A 47 4.56 5.21 0.64
N ILE A 48 4.62 5.41 1.96
CA ILE A 48 4.97 6.71 2.55
C ILE A 48 6.26 6.66 3.35
N HIS A 49 7.12 7.66 3.10
CA HIS A 49 8.33 7.95 3.85
C HIS A 49 8.22 9.29 4.59
N LEU A 50 9.04 9.46 5.62
CA LEU A 50 9.12 10.69 6.39
C LEU A 50 10.41 11.44 6.02
N THR A 51 10.30 12.62 5.44
CA THR A 51 11.44 13.48 5.12
C THR A 51 12.15 13.99 6.37
N LYS A 52 13.36 14.55 6.20
CA LYS A 52 14.17 15.17 7.25
C LYS A 52 13.41 16.22 8.07
N ASP A 53 12.56 17.00 7.42
CA ASP A 53 11.71 18.05 8.04
C ASP A 53 10.32 17.55 8.45
N GLY A 54 10.10 16.22 8.42
CA GLY A 54 8.90 15.60 8.97
C GLY A 54 7.66 15.66 8.07
N GLN A 55 7.84 15.86 6.76
CA GLN A 55 6.77 15.78 5.77
C GLN A 55 6.62 14.34 5.26
N LEU A 56 5.42 13.95 4.83
CA LEU A 56 5.18 12.64 4.23
C LEU A 56 5.24 12.74 2.71
N VAL A 57 6.14 12.00 2.10
CA VAL A 57 6.27 11.86 0.64
C VAL A 57 5.96 10.44 0.21
N VAL A 58 5.57 10.26 -1.06
CA VAL A 58 5.15 8.98 -1.59
C VAL A 58 6.21 8.42 -2.53
N CYS A 59 6.88 7.36 -2.10
CA CYS A 59 7.91 6.64 -2.84
C CYS A 59 8.09 5.25 -2.22
N HIS A 60 8.52 4.26 -3.01
CA HIS A 60 8.76 2.92 -2.46
C HIS A 60 10.11 2.79 -1.78
N ASP A 61 11.18 3.19 -2.50
CA ASP A 61 12.55 3.08 -1.99
C ASP A 61 12.89 4.32 -1.15
N ASP A 62 13.76 4.17 -0.20
CA ASP A 62 14.37 5.28 0.53
C ASP A 62 15.34 6.08 -0.37
N ASP A 63 15.99 5.41 -1.36
CA ASP A 63 16.80 6.04 -2.40
C ASP A 63 15.94 6.39 -3.64
N LEU A 64 15.98 7.65 -4.04
CA LEU A 64 15.22 8.19 -5.16
C LEU A 64 15.74 7.79 -6.54
N LYS A 65 16.92 7.13 -6.65
CA LYS A 65 17.60 6.86 -7.93
C LYS A 65 16.76 6.09 -8.93
N ARG A 66 16.07 5.02 -8.49
CA ARG A 66 15.31 4.15 -9.39
C ARG A 66 14.15 4.86 -10.08
N THR A 67 13.45 5.72 -9.36
CA THR A 67 12.24 6.40 -9.86
C THR A 67 12.50 7.78 -10.44
N THR A 68 13.71 8.36 -10.19
CA THR A 68 14.06 9.73 -10.66
C THR A 68 15.33 9.79 -11.50
N GLY A 69 16.15 8.72 -11.50
CA GLY A 69 17.48 8.74 -12.11
C GLY A 69 18.57 9.43 -11.29
N LYS A 70 18.22 10.03 -10.14
CA LYS A 70 19.14 10.81 -9.30
C LYS A 70 19.19 10.26 -7.88
N GLU A 71 20.40 10.02 -7.34
CA GLU A 71 20.63 9.54 -5.98
C GLU A 71 20.17 10.55 -4.93
N GLY A 72 19.62 10.05 -3.83
CA GLY A 72 19.20 10.84 -2.67
C GLY A 72 18.37 10.03 -1.71
N ILE A 73 18.66 10.11 -0.42
CA ILE A 73 17.92 9.42 0.63
C ILE A 73 16.81 10.34 1.15
N ILE A 74 15.58 9.89 1.09
CA ILE A 74 14.39 10.69 1.44
C ILE A 74 14.49 11.25 2.86
N GLU A 75 14.90 10.43 3.81
CA GLU A 75 15.00 10.79 5.23
C GLU A 75 16.12 11.81 5.53
N GLU A 76 17.04 12.02 4.59
CA GLU A 76 18.12 13.00 4.69
C GLU A 76 17.81 14.33 3.99
N LEU A 77 16.69 14.37 3.22
CA LEU A 77 16.25 15.52 2.44
C LEU A 77 15.02 16.18 3.06
N THR A 78 14.94 17.50 2.95
CA THR A 78 13.71 18.25 3.21
C THR A 78 12.74 18.13 2.04
N LEU A 79 11.45 18.36 2.27
CA LEU A 79 10.46 18.40 1.18
C LEU A 79 10.82 19.43 0.10
N ALA A 80 11.34 20.59 0.51
CA ALA A 80 11.76 21.63 -0.43
C ALA A 80 12.87 21.14 -1.37
N GLU A 81 13.92 20.49 -0.82
CA GLU A 81 15.01 19.91 -1.61
C GLU A 81 14.51 18.82 -2.57
N ILE A 82 13.56 17.97 -2.12
CA ILE A 82 12.95 16.95 -2.97
C ILE A 82 12.19 17.61 -4.12
N LYS A 83 11.31 18.56 -3.84
CA LYS A 83 10.49 19.24 -4.85
C LYS A 83 11.32 20.07 -5.84
N GLU A 84 12.43 20.65 -5.42
CA GLU A 84 13.32 21.42 -6.29
C GLU A 84 14.16 20.53 -7.21
N ASN A 85 14.75 19.45 -6.66
CA ASN A 85 15.85 18.73 -7.29
C ASN A 85 15.49 17.41 -7.94
N TYR A 86 14.30 16.83 -7.66
CA TYR A 86 13.93 15.50 -8.12
C TYR A 86 12.62 15.53 -8.94
N ARG A 87 12.61 14.77 -10.01
CA ARG A 87 11.42 14.52 -10.84
C ARG A 87 11.33 13.04 -11.14
N LEU A 88 10.12 12.50 -11.14
CA LEU A 88 9.85 11.14 -11.57
C LEU A 88 10.25 10.96 -13.05
N LEU A 89 10.49 9.72 -13.47
CA LEU A 89 10.93 9.41 -14.84
C LEU A 89 9.92 9.85 -15.92
N ASP A 90 8.64 9.99 -15.56
CA ASP A 90 7.61 10.56 -16.43
C ASP A 90 7.54 12.09 -16.40
N GLY A 91 8.47 12.77 -15.71
CA GLY A 91 8.53 14.22 -15.53
C GLY A 91 7.65 14.76 -14.40
N GLY A 92 6.87 13.91 -13.75
CA GLY A 92 6.04 14.27 -12.59
C GLY A 92 6.87 14.61 -11.35
N GLU A 93 6.23 15.26 -10.38
CA GLU A 93 6.82 15.46 -9.05
C GLU A 93 6.65 14.22 -8.17
N ILE A 94 7.58 14.02 -7.21
CA ILE A 94 7.36 13.07 -6.11
C ILE A 94 6.23 13.65 -5.25
N PRO A 95 5.08 12.94 -5.11
CA PRO A 95 3.95 13.48 -4.38
C PRO A 95 4.19 13.52 -2.87
N THR A 96 3.60 14.50 -2.21
CA THR A 96 3.31 14.39 -0.78
C THR A 96 2.09 13.49 -0.58
N PHE A 97 2.01 12.86 0.60
CA PHE A 97 0.82 12.08 0.95
C PHE A 97 -0.46 12.94 0.96
N GLN A 98 -0.35 14.22 1.33
CA GLN A 98 -1.48 15.14 1.29
C GLN A 98 -1.99 15.36 -0.14
N GLU A 99 -1.11 15.54 -1.13
CA GLU A 99 -1.50 15.70 -2.54
C GLU A 99 -2.27 14.47 -3.05
N VAL A 100 -1.90 13.25 -2.61
CA VAL A 100 -2.65 12.03 -2.97
C VAL A 100 -4.02 11.99 -2.29
N LEU A 101 -4.13 12.37 -1.01
CA LEU A 101 -5.42 12.45 -0.32
C LEU A 101 -6.35 13.48 -0.98
N ASP A 102 -5.81 14.62 -1.40
CA ASP A 102 -6.56 15.69 -2.10
C ASP A 102 -6.98 15.27 -3.52
N LEU A 103 -6.19 14.45 -4.20
CA LEU A 103 -6.54 13.85 -5.48
C LEU A 103 -7.68 12.84 -5.32
N ASN A 104 -7.54 11.93 -4.36
CA ASN A 104 -8.50 10.82 -4.17
C ASN A 104 -9.85 11.27 -3.60
N LYS A 105 -9.88 12.23 -2.69
CA LYS A 105 -11.12 12.75 -2.04
C LYS A 105 -12.05 11.64 -1.53
N GLU A 106 -11.48 10.60 -0.97
CA GLU A 106 -12.20 9.40 -0.49
C GLU A 106 -13.01 8.65 -1.57
N GLN A 107 -12.70 8.84 -2.87
CA GLN A 107 -13.38 8.13 -3.96
C GLN A 107 -13.06 6.64 -3.95
N ARG A 108 -11.78 6.29 -3.71
CA ARG A 108 -11.28 4.91 -3.67
C ARG A 108 -10.65 4.59 -2.33
N LEU A 109 -10.60 3.30 -2.00
CA LEU A 109 -9.78 2.81 -0.90
C LEU A 109 -8.32 3.05 -1.22
N ILE A 110 -7.57 3.53 -0.24
CA ILE A 110 -6.10 3.61 -0.27
C ILE A 110 -5.52 2.63 0.74
N VAL A 111 -4.63 1.77 0.28
CA VAL A 111 -3.77 0.95 1.14
C VAL A 111 -2.44 1.70 1.30
N VAL A 112 -2.08 2.05 2.53
CA VAL A 112 -0.91 2.90 2.84
C VAL A 112 0.15 2.08 3.54
N GLU A 113 1.28 1.84 2.88
CA GLU A 113 2.44 1.24 3.53
C GLU A 113 3.23 2.28 4.30
N LEU A 114 3.51 1.99 5.56
CA LEU A 114 4.45 2.78 6.38
C LEU A 114 5.86 2.23 6.20
N LYS A 115 6.70 2.95 5.44
CA LYS A 115 8.12 2.59 5.19
C LYS A 115 8.98 3.04 6.37
N VAL A 116 9.28 2.13 7.27
CA VAL A 116 10.10 2.44 8.45
C VAL A 116 11.58 2.39 8.09
N HIS A 117 12.24 3.55 8.09
CA HIS A 117 13.67 3.69 7.87
C HIS A 117 14.41 3.91 9.21
N GLN A 118 15.46 3.14 9.47
CA GLN A 118 16.34 3.25 10.67
C GLN A 118 15.56 3.42 12.01
N GLY A 119 14.39 2.76 12.13
CA GLY A 119 13.62 2.76 13.37
C GLY A 119 12.76 4.01 13.62
N ASN A 120 12.51 4.85 12.61
CA ASN A 120 11.69 6.07 12.70
C ASN A 120 10.17 5.82 12.87
N TYR A 121 9.74 4.58 13.19
CA TYR A 121 8.33 4.17 13.23
C TYR A 121 7.42 5.09 14.08
N LYS A 122 7.95 5.70 15.15
CA LYS A 122 7.14 6.59 16.02
C LYS A 122 6.81 7.91 15.34
N SER A 123 7.80 8.56 14.72
CA SER A 123 7.63 9.83 14.01
C SER A 123 6.81 9.65 12.75
N LEU A 124 7.09 8.61 11.96
CA LEU A 124 6.32 8.25 10.77
C LEU A 124 4.83 8.00 11.10
N ALA A 125 4.55 7.13 12.08
CA ALA A 125 3.16 6.86 12.48
C ALA A 125 2.45 8.10 13.06
N LYS A 126 3.17 8.99 13.76
CA LYS A 126 2.62 10.25 14.27
C LYS A 126 2.25 11.19 13.12
N ALA A 127 3.11 11.33 12.11
CA ALA A 127 2.85 12.13 10.92
C ALA A 127 1.66 11.57 10.12
N ALA A 128 1.64 10.24 9.88
CA ALA A 128 0.54 9.56 9.21
C ALA A 128 -0.81 9.78 9.93
N LYS A 129 -0.85 9.63 11.26
CA LYS A 129 -2.05 9.93 12.06
C LYS A 129 -2.53 11.37 11.88
N LYS A 130 -1.59 12.32 11.85
CA LYS A 130 -1.92 13.75 11.66
C LYS A 130 -2.56 13.97 10.29
N ALA A 131 -1.98 13.45 9.22
CA ALA A 131 -2.50 13.56 7.86
C ALA A 131 -3.89 12.91 7.72
N LEU A 132 -4.08 11.73 8.33
CA LEU A 132 -5.31 10.95 8.23
C LEU A 132 -6.47 11.44 9.13
N LYS A 133 -6.27 12.47 9.97
CA LYS A 133 -7.36 13.03 10.80
C LYS A 133 -8.54 13.55 9.98
N GLN A 134 -8.30 14.07 8.79
CA GLN A 134 -9.30 14.63 7.88
C GLN A 134 -10.21 13.58 7.24
N ILE A 135 -9.80 12.30 7.21
CA ILE A 135 -10.55 11.22 6.58
C ILE A 135 -11.82 10.94 7.37
N LYS A 136 -12.97 11.06 6.71
CA LYS A 136 -14.31 10.86 7.29
C LYS A 136 -14.66 9.36 7.35
N ASP A 137 -14.54 8.66 6.23
CA ASP A 137 -14.75 7.21 6.18
C ASP A 137 -13.44 6.46 6.40
N LYS A 138 -13.20 6.05 7.64
CA LYS A 138 -12.00 5.32 8.06
C LYS A 138 -11.81 3.98 7.32
N LYS A 139 -12.87 3.41 6.75
CA LYS A 139 -12.80 2.16 5.99
C LYS A 139 -12.17 2.34 4.61
N LYS A 140 -12.08 3.58 4.13
CA LYS A 140 -11.40 3.94 2.87
C LYS A 140 -9.87 4.00 3.00
N ILE A 141 -9.33 3.73 4.19
CA ILE A 141 -7.90 3.64 4.44
C ILE A 141 -7.58 2.31 5.11
N ALA A 142 -6.65 1.57 4.55
CA ALA A 142 -5.98 0.44 5.19
C ALA A 142 -4.50 0.79 5.40
N ILE A 143 -3.94 0.45 6.55
CA ILE A 143 -2.54 0.73 6.87
C ILE A 143 -1.77 -0.58 6.93
N ILE A 144 -0.69 -0.67 6.16
CA ILE A 144 0.16 -1.85 6.13
C ILE A 144 1.61 -1.48 6.47
N SER A 145 2.40 -2.43 6.95
CA SER A 145 3.84 -2.27 7.19
C SER A 145 4.50 -3.62 7.47
N PHE A 146 5.76 -3.74 7.13
CA PHE A 146 6.64 -4.82 7.63
C PHE A 146 7.02 -4.64 9.10
N ASP A 147 6.96 -3.40 9.62
CA ASP A 147 7.28 -3.13 11.02
C ASP A 147 6.01 -3.16 11.89
N PRO A 148 5.82 -4.22 12.69
CA PRO A 148 4.64 -4.35 13.54
C PRO A 148 4.54 -3.23 14.61
N ARG A 149 5.65 -2.55 14.95
CA ARG A 149 5.64 -1.43 15.91
C ARG A 149 4.94 -0.22 15.32
N ALA A 150 5.14 0.06 14.01
CA ALA A 150 4.42 1.13 13.29
C ALA A 150 2.92 0.84 13.26
N LEU A 151 2.53 -0.40 12.94
CA LEU A 151 1.13 -0.82 12.95
C LEU A 151 0.47 -0.73 14.34
N LEU A 152 1.18 -1.11 15.40
CA LEU A 152 0.68 -0.96 16.78
C LEU A 152 0.41 0.51 17.13
N MET A 153 1.22 1.44 16.62
CA MET A 153 0.96 2.86 16.75
C MET A 153 -0.33 3.30 16.05
N MET A 154 -0.69 2.67 14.91
CA MET A 154 -1.91 2.98 14.15
C MET A 154 -3.16 2.29 14.69
N LYS A 155 -2.99 1.30 15.54
CA LYS A 155 -4.11 0.54 16.14
C LYS A 155 -5.07 1.48 16.89
N HIS A 156 -6.36 1.16 16.86
CA HIS A 156 -7.44 1.94 17.51
C HIS A 156 -7.74 3.33 16.87
N GLN A 157 -7.15 3.66 15.72
CA GLN A 157 -7.50 4.88 15.00
C GLN A 157 -8.75 4.73 14.10
N GLY A 158 -9.33 3.52 14.04
CA GLY A 158 -10.49 3.20 13.21
C GLY A 158 -10.17 2.66 11.82
N PHE A 159 -8.90 2.73 11.39
CA PHE A 159 -8.41 2.14 10.15
C PHE A 159 -8.24 0.62 10.26
N GLY A 160 -8.37 -0.10 9.14
CA GLY A 160 -7.89 -1.47 9.02
C GLY A 160 -6.36 -1.52 9.07
N THR A 161 -5.79 -2.55 9.69
CA THR A 161 -4.33 -2.73 9.78
C THR A 161 -3.94 -4.10 9.24
N GLY A 162 -2.94 -4.16 8.34
CA GLY A 162 -2.42 -5.37 7.73
C GLY A 162 -0.93 -5.55 7.97
N LEU A 163 -0.52 -6.74 8.41
CA LEU A 163 0.89 -7.07 8.60
C LEU A 163 1.48 -7.57 7.28
N LEU A 164 2.46 -6.84 6.74
CA LEU A 164 3.22 -7.28 5.57
C LEU A 164 4.17 -8.42 5.94
N ILE A 165 4.16 -9.47 5.12
CA ILE A 165 5.00 -10.66 5.32
C ILE A 165 5.56 -11.12 3.98
N CYS A 166 6.88 -11.12 3.86
CA CYS A 166 7.62 -11.75 2.76
C CYS A 166 8.40 -12.96 3.25
N LYS A 167 9.00 -13.66 2.32
CA LYS A 167 9.82 -14.85 2.59
C LYS A 167 10.98 -14.55 3.54
N GLU A 168 11.66 -13.43 3.35
CA GLU A 168 12.82 -12.99 4.14
C GLU A 168 12.43 -12.63 5.58
N TYR A 169 11.23 -12.08 5.76
CA TYR A 169 10.71 -11.66 7.08
C TYR A 169 9.58 -12.57 7.59
N TYR A 170 9.54 -13.83 7.16
CA TYR A 170 8.47 -14.75 7.58
C TYR A 170 8.37 -14.96 9.10
N TRP A 171 9.43 -14.69 9.84
CA TRP A 171 9.44 -14.76 11.31
C TRP A 171 8.42 -13.84 11.98
N VAL A 172 7.96 -12.77 11.31
CA VAL A 172 6.90 -11.86 11.83
C VAL A 172 5.52 -12.52 11.80
N TRP A 173 5.35 -13.66 11.10
CA TRP A 173 4.10 -14.45 11.04
C TRP A 173 3.50 -14.73 12.42
N LYS A 174 4.32 -14.90 13.45
CA LYS A 174 3.87 -15.12 14.85
C LYS A 174 2.99 -13.99 15.38
N TRP A 175 3.06 -12.77 14.82
CA TRP A 175 2.32 -11.59 15.28
C TRP A 175 1.05 -11.29 14.47
N LYS A 176 0.72 -12.09 13.47
CA LYS A 176 -0.46 -11.95 12.59
C LYS A 176 -1.79 -11.71 13.33
N TRP A 177 -1.92 -12.25 14.57
CA TRP A 177 -3.13 -12.12 15.36
C TRP A 177 -3.39 -10.71 15.91
N LEU A 178 -2.36 -9.88 15.92
CA LEU A 178 -2.45 -8.51 16.43
C LEU A 178 -3.14 -7.56 15.46
N PHE A 179 -3.23 -7.92 14.17
CA PHE A 179 -3.69 -7.04 13.10
C PHE A 179 -4.98 -7.54 12.45
N ASP A 180 -5.59 -6.71 11.61
CA ASP A 180 -6.91 -7.01 11.03
C ASP A 180 -6.80 -7.88 9.78
N SER A 181 -5.71 -7.76 8.99
CA SER A 181 -5.34 -8.61 7.86
C SER A 181 -3.87 -9.03 7.93
N VAL A 182 -3.51 -9.94 7.05
CA VAL A 182 -2.12 -10.24 6.68
C VAL A 182 -1.99 -9.97 5.18
N ASP A 183 -0.95 -9.22 4.83
CA ASP A 183 -0.63 -8.87 3.46
C ASP A 183 0.65 -9.65 3.10
N ILE A 184 0.49 -10.76 2.36
CA ILE A 184 1.52 -11.80 2.23
C ILE A 184 2.05 -11.89 0.81
N GLU A 185 3.37 -12.08 0.68
CA GLU A 185 4.02 -12.36 -0.60
C GLU A 185 3.41 -13.61 -1.26
N GLU A 186 3.14 -13.53 -2.56
CA GLU A 186 2.39 -14.54 -3.31
C GLU A 186 2.93 -15.95 -3.17
N CYS A 187 4.25 -16.12 -3.19
CA CYS A 187 4.90 -17.43 -3.08
C CYS A 187 4.62 -18.17 -1.76
N LEU A 188 4.09 -17.47 -0.76
CA LEU A 188 3.76 -18.03 0.56
C LEU A 188 2.30 -18.48 0.67
N LEU A 189 1.41 -18.17 -0.29
CA LEU A 189 -0.02 -18.48 -0.23
C LEU A 189 -0.33 -19.96 -0.10
N THR A 190 0.50 -20.82 -0.68
CA THR A 190 0.30 -22.27 -0.68
C THR A 190 0.74 -22.96 0.59
N LYS A 191 1.40 -22.25 1.53
CA LYS A 191 1.82 -22.84 2.81
C LYS A 191 0.61 -23.33 3.62
N PRO A 192 0.65 -24.53 4.21
CA PRO A 192 -0.48 -25.11 4.95
C PRO A 192 -1.00 -24.21 6.07
N GLU A 193 -0.11 -23.57 6.84
CA GLU A 193 -0.47 -22.67 7.93
C GLU A 193 -1.11 -21.35 7.44
N VAL A 194 -0.74 -20.87 6.25
CA VAL A 194 -1.37 -19.71 5.60
C VAL A 194 -2.78 -20.07 5.14
N ARG A 195 -2.94 -21.22 4.50
CA ARG A 195 -4.24 -21.76 4.09
C ARG A 195 -5.18 -21.97 5.28
N GLN A 196 -4.66 -22.52 6.38
CA GLN A 196 -5.43 -22.69 7.61
C GLN A 196 -5.85 -21.35 8.22
N TYR A 197 -4.96 -20.35 8.22
CA TYR A 197 -5.24 -19.00 8.71
C TYR A 197 -6.32 -18.30 7.87
N HIS A 198 -6.26 -18.41 6.55
CA HIS A 198 -7.20 -17.79 5.60
C HIS A 198 -8.65 -18.21 5.85
N ARG A 199 -8.93 -19.42 6.33
CA ARG A 199 -10.29 -19.89 6.62
C ARG A 199 -11.09 -18.97 7.54
N ARG A 200 -10.43 -18.17 8.38
CA ARG A 200 -11.06 -17.31 9.40
C ARG A 200 -10.56 -15.88 9.42
N HIS A 201 -9.51 -15.56 8.66
CA HIS A 201 -8.82 -14.28 8.67
C HIS A 201 -8.63 -13.77 7.25
N ILE A 202 -8.47 -12.45 7.13
CA ILE A 202 -8.30 -11.76 5.86
C ILE A 202 -6.85 -11.89 5.42
N ILE A 203 -6.67 -12.26 4.15
CA ILE A 203 -5.38 -12.26 3.46
C ILE A 203 -5.50 -11.39 2.21
N ASN A 204 -4.60 -10.42 2.09
CA ASN A 204 -4.23 -9.78 0.84
C ASN A 204 -2.93 -10.42 0.35
N THR A 205 -2.77 -10.61 -0.95
CA THR A 205 -1.49 -11.09 -1.53
C THR A 205 -0.87 -10.06 -2.44
N TRP A 206 0.47 -10.05 -2.51
CA TRP A 206 1.28 -9.14 -3.32
C TRP A 206 2.61 -9.79 -3.75
N THR A 207 3.27 -9.41 -4.85
CA THR A 207 2.67 -8.61 -5.89
C THR A 207 2.29 -9.55 -7.04
N VAL A 208 1.04 -9.46 -7.50
CA VAL A 208 0.54 -10.32 -8.58
C VAL A 208 0.80 -9.61 -9.92
N GLU A 209 1.63 -10.23 -10.76
CA GLU A 209 2.04 -9.70 -12.07
C GLU A 209 1.60 -10.57 -13.23
N ASP A 210 1.07 -11.75 -12.94
CA ASP A 210 0.67 -12.74 -13.93
C ASP A 210 -0.86 -12.96 -13.91
N PRO A 211 -1.54 -12.89 -15.10
CA PRO A 211 -2.98 -13.12 -15.19
C PRO A 211 -3.46 -14.51 -14.75
N GLU A 212 -2.66 -15.55 -14.98
CA GLU A 212 -3.01 -16.92 -14.56
C GLU A 212 -2.92 -17.03 -13.03
N HIS A 213 -1.86 -16.48 -12.44
CA HIS A 213 -1.71 -16.38 -10.99
C HIS A 213 -2.84 -15.57 -10.35
N MET A 214 -3.22 -14.44 -10.95
CA MET A 214 -4.36 -13.64 -10.49
C MET A 214 -5.65 -14.48 -10.42
N THR A 215 -5.90 -15.28 -11.44
CA THR A 215 -7.07 -16.15 -11.49
C THR A 215 -7.00 -17.25 -10.44
N ALA A 216 -5.85 -17.90 -10.28
CA ALA A 216 -5.64 -18.97 -9.30
C ALA A 216 -5.74 -18.47 -7.85
N ASN A 217 -5.26 -17.26 -7.58
CA ASN A 217 -5.22 -16.67 -6.25
C ASN A 217 -6.60 -16.26 -5.69
N LYS A 218 -7.66 -16.23 -6.51
CA LYS A 218 -9.04 -15.90 -6.05
C LYS A 218 -9.54 -16.81 -4.92
N GLU A 219 -9.11 -18.07 -4.91
CA GLU A 219 -9.48 -19.04 -3.86
C GLU A 219 -8.48 -19.02 -2.68
N LEU A 220 -7.36 -18.31 -2.82
CA LEU A 220 -6.25 -18.34 -1.89
C LEU A 220 -6.14 -17.07 -1.04
N ALA A 221 -6.68 -15.94 -1.52
CA ALA A 221 -6.65 -14.64 -0.87
C ALA A 221 -7.98 -13.90 -1.01
N ASP A 222 -8.25 -12.97 -0.10
CA ASP A 222 -9.47 -12.13 -0.14
C ASP A 222 -9.26 -10.88 -1.01
N ALA A 223 -7.99 -10.45 -1.16
CA ALA A 223 -7.57 -9.30 -1.95
C ALA A 223 -6.26 -9.62 -2.68
N GLN A 224 -6.02 -8.89 -3.77
CA GLN A 224 -4.80 -9.04 -4.56
C GLN A 224 -4.25 -7.69 -4.95
N THR A 225 -3.06 -7.36 -4.46
CA THR A 225 -2.29 -6.20 -4.89
C THR A 225 -1.53 -6.58 -6.16
N PHE A 226 -1.87 -5.94 -7.27
CA PHE A 226 -1.41 -6.28 -8.63
C PHE A 226 -0.70 -5.12 -9.33
N GLN A 227 0.15 -5.45 -10.30
CA GLN A 227 0.74 -4.49 -11.22
C GLN A 227 0.96 -5.10 -12.61
N LEU A 228 1.10 -4.24 -13.62
CA LEU A 228 1.47 -4.60 -15.00
C LEU A 228 0.55 -5.63 -15.68
N ILE A 229 -0.66 -5.82 -15.18
CA ILE A 229 -1.71 -6.63 -15.79
C ILE A 229 -2.72 -5.69 -16.47
N ASP A 230 -3.24 -6.09 -17.64
CA ASP A 230 -4.26 -5.34 -18.35
C ASP A 230 -5.47 -5.03 -17.43
N PRO A 231 -5.83 -3.75 -17.25
CA PRO A 231 -6.94 -3.36 -16.39
C PRO A 231 -8.29 -4.00 -16.77
N GLU A 232 -8.55 -4.22 -18.05
CA GLU A 232 -9.80 -4.86 -18.50
C GLU A 232 -9.83 -6.35 -18.14
N PHE A 233 -8.67 -7.05 -18.20
CA PHE A 233 -8.56 -8.42 -17.71
C PHE A 233 -8.83 -8.48 -16.20
N VAL A 234 -8.24 -7.55 -15.43
CA VAL A 234 -8.44 -7.48 -13.98
C VAL A 234 -9.92 -7.26 -13.65
N LYS A 235 -10.58 -6.27 -14.28
CA LYS A 235 -12.02 -6.01 -14.09
C LYS A 235 -12.86 -7.24 -14.38
N LYS A 236 -12.61 -7.91 -15.52
CA LYS A 236 -13.32 -9.14 -15.93
C LYS A 236 -13.12 -10.26 -14.91
N THR A 237 -11.89 -10.46 -14.41
CA THR A 237 -11.56 -11.50 -13.44
C THR A 237 -12.31 -11.30 -12.12
N PHE A 238 -12.52 -10.05 -11.66
CA PHE A 238 -13.21 -9.73 -10.42
C PHE A 238 -14.68 -9.30 -10.61
N ALA A 239 -15.21 -9.31 -11.85
CA ALA A 239 -16.64 -9.10 -12.07
C ALA A 239 -17.46 -10.16 -11.31
N LYS A 240 -18.50 -9.69 -10.60
CA LYS A 240 -19.43 -10.56 -9.84
C LYS A 240 -20.57 -11.02 -10.73
#